data_f72c86dcd1290bf231dc8ebac8190ebd
#
_entry.id   f72c86dcd1290bf231dc8ebac8190ebd
#
_cell.length_a   1.000
_cell.length_b   1.000
_cell.length_c   1.000
_cell.angle_alpha   90.00
_cell.angle_beta   90.00
_cell.angle_gamma   90.00
#
_symmetry.space_group_name_H-M   'P 1'
#
loop_
_entity.id
_entity.type
_entity.pdbx_description
1 polymer ?
#
loop_
_entity_poly.entity_id
_entity_poly.type
_entity_poly.pdbx_seq_one_letter_code
_entity_poly.pdbx_strand_id
1 'polypeptide(L)'
;MKTNRIEAFSDGVMAILITIMVLELKAPHDPTPASLAKMWPTLFAYVLSFIIIAIYWVNHHHLIHLVSRVDSVILWANINLLFWLSLIPWVTVYLGDNHALPFPVALYAAVSTAGAISFFFCAHALHGIIMNRSSTG
;
A
#
# COMPACT_ATOMS: atom_id res chain seq x y z
N MET A 1 -18.67 -6.71 13.08
CA MET A 1 -17.33 -6.54 13.67
C MET A 1 -17.07 -5.07 13.92
N LYS A 2 -16.43 -4.75 15.00
CA LYS A 2 -16.09 -3.36 15.32
C LYS A 2 -14.93 -2.88 14.42
N THR A 3 -14.97 -1.61 14.04
CA THR A 3 -13.98 -0.99 13.16
C THR A 3 -12.57 -0.97 13.71
N ASN A 4 -12.38 -0.91 15.05
CA ASN A 4 -11.04 -0.87 15.64
C ASN A 4 -10.19 -2.12 15.35
N ARG A 5 -10.80 -3.29 15.20
CA ARG A 5 -10.05 -4.51 14.87
C ARG A 5 -9.51 -4.51 13.45
N ILE A 6 -10.33 -4.09 12.49
CA ILE A 6 -9.89 -4.01 11.09
C ILE A 6 -8.88 -2.87 10.90
N GLU A 7 -9.08 -1.76 11.59
CA GLU A 7 -8.13 -0.64 11.60
C GLU A 7 -6.77 -1.08 12.14
N ALA A 8 -6.74 -1.72 13.32
CA ALA A 8 -5.49 -2.19 13.93
C ALA A 8 -4.77 -3.21 13.05
N PHE A 9 -5.49 -4.15 12.46
CA PHE A 9 -4.93 -5.14 11.55
C PHE A 9 -4.33 -4.49 10.31
N SER A 10 -5.07 -3.58 9.69
CA SER A 10 -4.63 -2.87 8.48
C SER A 10 -3.42 -1.98 8.73
N ASP A 11 -3.43 -1.25 9.85
CA ASP A 11 -2.30 -0.41 10.26
C ASP A 11 -1.05 -1.25 10.52
N GLY A 12 -1.21 -2.41 11.16
CA GLY A 12 -0.13 -3.36 11.39
C GLY A 12 0.46 -3.89 10.09
N VAL A 13 -0.37 -4.28 9.12
CA VAL A 13 0.08 -4.75 7.81
C VAL A 13 0.83 -3.65 7.07
N MET A 14 0.29 -2.44 7.00
CA MET A 14 0.92 -1.32 6.30
C MET A 14 2.25 -0.92 6.95
N ALA A 15 2.33 -0.93 8.28
CA ALA A 15 3.58 -0.66 8.99
C ALA A 15 4.65 -1.71 8.69
N ILE A 16 4.28 -2.98 8.62
CA ILE A 16 5.19 -4.07 8.26
C ILE A 16 5.67 -3.91 6.80
N LEU A 17 4.78 -3.56 5.88
CA LEU A 17 5.16 -3.34 4.48
C LEU A 17 6.22 -2.26 4.33
N ILE A 18 6.07 -1.15 5.03
CA ILE A 18 7.03 -0.05 5.02
C ILE A 18 8.38 -0.50 5.58
N THR A 19 8.38 -1.21 6.71
CA THR A 19 9.61 -1.63 7.37
C THR A 19 10.33 -2.76 6.63
N ILE A 20 9.60 -3.65 5.96
CA ILE A 20 10.20 -4.70 5.12
C ILE A 20 10.95 -4.08 3.93
N MET A 21 10.42 -3.04 3.32
CA MET A 21 11.06 -2.40 2.18
C MET A 21 12.46 -1.91 2.49
N VAL A 22 12.71 -1.38 3.69
CA VAL A 22 14.04 -0.89 4.05
C VAL A 22 15.05 -2.04 4.21
N LEU A 23 14.60 -3.23 4.59
CA LEU A 23 15.45 -4.41 4.70
C LEU A 23 15.96 -4.89 3.34
N GLU A 24 15.26 -4.58 2.27
CA GLU A 24 15.66 -4.91 0.89
C GLU A 24 16.69 -3.92 0.32
N LEU A 25 16.91 -2.80 0.98
CA LEU A 25 17.97 -1.85 0.62
C LEU A 25 19.33 -2.40 1.07
N LYS A 26 20.04 -3.00 0.15
CA LYS A 26 21.38 -3.54 0.42
C LYS A 26 22.41 -2.43 0.37
N ALA A 27 23.27 -2.37 1.38
CA ALA A 27 24.36 -1.40 1.40
C ALA A 27 25.35 -1.71 0.26
N PRO A 28 25.90 -0.70 -0.44
CA PRO A 28 26.94 -0.91 -1.41
C PRO A 28 28.21 -1.45 -0.74
N HIS A 29 28.97 -2.30 -1.45
CA HIS A 29 30.19 -2.87 -0.92
C HIS A 29 31.31 -1.84 -0.78
N ASP A 30 31.39 -0.87 -1.70
CA ASP A 30 32.38 0.18 -1.67
C ASP A 30 31.93 1.36 -0.79
N PRO A 31 32.75 1.80 0.18
CA PRO A 31 32.39 2.89 1.08
C PRO A 31 32.66 4.26 0.44
N THR A 32 32.16 4.50 -0.77
CA THR A 32 32.36 5.74 -1.53
C THR A 32 31.03 6.41 -1.87
N PRO A 33 30.98 7.75 -1.98
CA PRO A 33 29.78 8.42 -2.44
C PRO A 33 29.36 7.99 -3.86
N ALA A 34 30.30 7.64 -4.71
CA ALA A 34 30.04 7.20 -6.08
C ALA A 34 29.27 5.88 -6.11
N SER A 35 29.59 4.93 -5.23
CA SER A 35 28.87 3.65 -5.16
C SER A 35 27.45 3.84 -4.64
N LEU A 36 27.25 4.73 -3.70
CA LEU A 36 25.91 5.09 -3.21
C LEU A 36 25.09 5.77 -4.31
N ALA A 37 25.70 6.67 -5.07
CA ALA A 37 25.04 7.35 -6.18
C ALA A 37 24.55 6.37 -7.27
N LYS A 38 25.25 5.28 -7.50
CA LYS A 38 24.82 4.24 -8.46
C LYS A 38 23.55 3.52 -8.04
N MET A 39 23.19 3.57 -6.76
CA MET A 39 21.95 2.96 -6.25
C MET A 39 20.72 3.85 -6.43
N TRP A 40 20.82 4.96 -7.15
CA TRP A 40 19.71 5.91 -7.27
C TRP A 40 18.39 5.26 -7.75
N PRO A 41 18.37 4.28 -8.69
CA PRO A 41 17.10 3.67 -9.09
C PRO A 41 16.41 2.92 -7.94
N THR A 42 17.19 2.18 -7.14
CA THR A 42 16.69 1.45 -5.98
C THR A 42 16.19 2.41 -4.89
N LEU A 43 16.97 3.46 -4.60
CA LEU A 43 16.58 4.48 -3.62
C LEU A 43 15.33 5.24 -4.06
N PHE A 44 15.25 5.61 -5.32
CA PHE A 44 14.09 6.28 -5.88
C PHE A 44 12.83 5.42 -5.80
N ALA A 45 12.93 4.14 -6.21
CA ALA A 45 11.83 3.19 -6.14
C ALA A 45 11.35 2.99 -4.69
N TYR A 46 12.29 2.92 -3.74
CA TYR A 46 11.97 2.82 -2.31
C TYR A 46 11.20 4.04 -1.81
N VAL A 47 11.70 5.24 -2.07
CA VAL A 47 11.06 6.48 -1.63
C VAL A 47 9.66 6.63 -2.23
N LEU A 48 9.53 6.36 -3.52
CA LEU A 48 8.24 6.39 -4.22
C LEU A 48 7.24 5.42 -3.58
N SER A 49 7.65 4.19 -3.33
CA SER A 49 6.79 3.16 -2.75
C SER A 49 6.45 3.46 -1.29
N PHE A 50 7.37 4.01 -0.53
CA PHE A 50 7.10 4.48 0.83
C PHE A 50 6.00 5.53 0.83
N ILE A 51 6.09 6.52 -0.05
CA ILE A 51 5.08 7.59 -0.18
C ILE A 51 3.73 7.00 -0.59
N ILE A 52 3.70 6.07 -1.54
CA ILE A 52 2.47 5.41 -1.99
C ILE A 52 1.78 4.70 -0.81
N ILE A 53 2.51 3.88 -0.06
CA ILE A 53 1.93 3.17 1.09
C ILE A 53 1.50 4.15 2.18
N ALA A 54 2.27 5.20 2.42
CA ALA A 54 1.91 6.24 3.38
C ALA A 54 0.59 6.95 3.01
N ILE A 55 0.40 7.24 1.72
CA ILE A 55 -0.85 7.83 1.22
C ILE A 55 -2.02 6.86 1.44
N TYR A 56 -1.86 5.57 1.15
CA TYR A 56 -2.88 4.57 1.42
C TYR A 56 -3.23 4.49 2.91
N TRP A 57 -2.21 4.52 3.78
CA TRP A 57 -2.44 4.49 5.22
C TRP A 57 -3.25 5.71 5.69
N VAL A 58 -2.88 6.91 5.28
CA VAL A 58 -3.60 8.14 5.65
C VAL A 58 -5.04 8.09 5.16
N ASN A 59 -5.26 7.74 3.89
CA ASN A 59 -6.60 7.67 3.31
C ASN A 59 -7.44 6.54 3.94
N HIS A 60 -6.84 5.40 4.22
CA HIS A 60 -7.50 4.29 4.89
C HIS A 60 -7.91 4.66 6.31
N HIS A 61 -7.02 5.34 7.05
CA HIS A 61 -7.30 5.83 8.39
C HIS A 61 -8.54 6.75 8.39
N HIS A 62 -8.56 7.75 7.50
CA HIS A 62 -9.72 8.65 7.37
C HIS A 62 -10.99 7.90 7.00
N LEU A 63 -10.91 6.96 6.07
CA LEU A 63 -12.05 6.20 5.58
C LEU A 63 -12.69 5.35 6.68
N ILE A 64 -11.88 4.64 7.46
CA ILE A 64 -12.34 3.75 8.51
C ILE A 64 -13.00 4.53 9.66
N HIS A 65 -12.54 5.73 9.96
CA HIS A 65 -13.13 6.56 11.01
C HIS A 65 -14.56 7.02 10.70
N LEU A 66 -14.98 6.99 9.44
CA LEU A 66 -16.34 7.34 9.05
C LEU A 66 -17.36 6.24 9.37
N VAL A 67 -16.93 5.05 9.77
CA VAL A 67 -17.78 3.88 9.93
C VAL A 67 -17.62 3.29 11.32
N SER A 68 -18.74 2.94 11.97
CA SER A 68 -18.74 2.35 13.31
C SER A 68 -18.73 0.82 13.30
N ARG A 69 -19.19 0.17 12.22
CA ARG A 69 -19.28 -1.29 12.08
C ARG A 69 -18.89 -1.71 10.67
N VAL A 70 -18.32 -2.90 10.59
CA VAL A 70 -17.83 -3.51 9.35
C VAL A 70 -18.61 -4.81 9.12
N ASP A 71 -19.16 -4.96 7.92
CA ASP A 71 -19.76 -6.21 7.46
C ASP A 71 -18.73 -7.08 6.71
N SER A 72 -19.16 -8.27 6.29
CA SER A 72 -18.26 -9.20 5.59
C SER A 72 -17.81 -8.69 4.21
N VAL A 73 -18.62 -7.88 3.53
CA VAL A 73 -18.24 -7.29 2.23
C VAL A 73 -17.06 -6.34 2.40
N ILE A 74 -17.14 -5.45 3.39
CA ILE A 74 -16.05 -4.50 3.71
C ILE A 74 -14.81 -5.26 4.15
N LEU A 75 -14.97 -6.30 4.97
CA LEU A 75 -13.85 -7.10 5.45
C LEU A 75 -13.06 -7.72 4.29
N TRP A 76 -13.75 -8.34 3.34
CA TRP A 76 -13.11 -8.94 2.17
C TRP A 76 -12.55 -7.89 1.21
N ALA A 77 -13.23 -6.77 1.03
CA ALA A 77 -12.71 -5.66 0.23
C ALA A 77 -11.41 -5.11 0.82
N ASN A 78 -11.34 -4.99 2.16
CA ASN A 78 -10.14 -4.56 2.86
C ASN A 78 -8.99 -5.56 2.73
N ILE A 79 -9.28 -6.85 2.88
CA ILE A 79 -8.28 -7.91 2.69
C ILE A 79 -7.73 -7.89 1.25
N ASN A 80 -8.60 -7.72 0.25
CA ASN A 80 -8.17 -7.59 -1.14
C ASN A 80 -7.25 -6.37 -1.35
N LEU A 81 -7.57 -5.25 -0.74
CA LEU A 81 -6.69 -4.07 -0.76
C LEU A 81 -5.32 -4.39 -0.16
N LEU A 82 -5.29 -4.99 1.02
CA LEU A 82 -4.04 -5.34 1.71
C LEU A 82 -3.22 -6.35 0.91
N PHE A 83 -3.87 -7.26 0.21
CA PHE A 83 -3.19 -8.21 -0.69
C PHE A 83 -2.40 -7.48 -1.78
N TRP A 84 -3.02 -6.55 -2.48
CA TRP A 84 -2.34 -5.79 -3.53
C TRP A 84 -1.25 -4.89 -2.98
N LEU A 85 -1.48 -4.26 -1.82
CA LEU A 85 -0.46 -3.46 -1.16
C LEU A 85 0.74 -4.32 -0.71
N SER A 86 0.50 -5.57 -0.33
CA SER A 86 1.57 -6.49 0.10
C SER A 86 2.55 -6.84 -1.03
N LEU A 87 2.16 -6.67 -2.28
CA LEU A 87 3.02 -6.89 -3.44
C LEU A 87 3.91 -5.68 -3.76
N ILE A 88 3.62 -4.50 -3.20
CA ILE A 88 4.40 -3.28 -3.47
C ILE A 88 5.87 -3.43 -3.09
N PRO A 89 6.25 -3.97 -1.92
CA PRO A 89 7.66 -4.21 -1.61
C PRO A 89 8.38 -5.06 -2.64
N TRP A 90 7.75 -6.11 -3.11
CA TRP A 90 8.33 -7.02 -4.11
C TRP A 90 8.55 -6.32 -5.46
N VAL A 91 7.54 -5.63 -6.00
CA VAL A 91 7.70 -4.91 -7.27
C VAL A 91 8.62 -3.72 -7.15
N THR A 92 8.77 -3.14 -5.96
CA THR A 92 9.72 -2.07 -5.67
C THR A 92 11.16 -2.56 -5.86
N VAL A 93 11.49 -3.70 -5.27
CA VAL A 93 12.81 -4.32 -5.41
C VAL A 93 13.07 -4.69 -6.87
N TYR A 94 12.09 -5.29 -7.52
CA TYR A 94 12.20 -5.69 -8.92
C TYR A 94 12.45 -4.49 -9.83
N LEU A 95 11.75 -3.39 -9.60
CA LEU A 95 11.94 -2.13 -10.34
C LEU A 95 13.34 -1.56 -10.13
N GLY A 96 13.79 -1.49 -8.87
CA GLY A 96 15.09 -0.93 -8.52
C GLY A 96 16.25 -1.76 -9.08
N ASP A 97 16.22 -3.07 -8.92
CA ASP A 97 17.28 -3.98 -9.36
C ASP A 97 17.42 -4.02 -10.89
N ASN A 98 16.36 -3.76 -11.62
CA ASN A 98 16.34 -3.76 -13.08
C ASN A 98 16.43 -2.36 -13.70
N HIS A 99 16.88 -1.37 -12.95
CA HIS A 99 17.11 0.01 -13.42
C HIS A 99 15.93 0.60 -14.20
N ALA A 100 14.71 0.36 -13.72
CA ALA A 100 13.47 0.85 -14.31
C ALA A 100 13.28 0.47 -15.80
N LEU A 101 13.66 -0.76 -16.17
CA LEU A 101 13.38 -1.31 -17.50
C LEU A 101 11.85 -1.40 -17.76
N PRO A 102 11.42 -1.47 -19.04
CA PRO A 102 9.98 -1.39 -19.38
C PRO A 102 9.09 -2.42 -18.68
N PHE A 103 9.52 -3.69 -18.59
CA PHE A 103 8.70 -4.73 -17.97
C PHE A 103 8.56 -4.55 -16.45
N PRO A 104 9.63 -4.32 -15.68
CA PRO A 104 9.50 -3.99 -14.27
C PRO A 104 8.64 -2.74 -13.99
N VAL A 105 8.76 -1.70 -14.81
CA VAL A 105 7.91 -0.50 -14.73
C VAL A 105 6.44 -0.86 -14.96
N ALA A 106 6.15 -1.65 -15.99
CA ALA A 106 4.79 -2.10 -16.29
C ALA A 106 4.19 -2.92 -15.15
N LEU A 107 4.97 -3.82 -14.56
CA LEU A 107 4.52 -4.66 -13.43
C LEU A 107 4.27 -3.80 -12.18
N TYR A 108 5.16 -2.86 -11.87
CA TYR A 108 4.98 -1.91 -10.78
C TYR A 108 3.69 -1.09 -10.96
N ALA A 109 3.49 -0.57 -12.16
CA ALA A 109 2.28 0.19 -12.50
C ALA A 109 1.01 -0.68 -12.39
N ALA A 110 1.06 -1.93 -12.83
CA ALA A 110 -0.07 -2.86 -12.75
C ALA A 110 -0.46 -3.15 -11.30
N VAL A 111 0.50 -3.43 -10.42
CA VAL A 111 0.25 -3.67 -8.99
C VAL A 111 -0.28 -2.41 -8.32
N SER A 112 0.32 -1.25 -8.59
CA SER A 112 -0.13 0.03 -8.04
C SER A 112 -1.56 0.37 -8.49
N THR A 113 -1.90 0.12 -9.75
CA THR A 113 -3.25 0.33 -10.29
C THR A 113 -4.25 -0.63 -9.65
N ALA A 114 -3.90 -1.89 -9.48
CA ALA A 114 -4.74 -2.86 -8.79
C ALA A 114 -5.01 -2.45 -7.34
N GLY A 115 -4.00 -1.93 -6.65
CA GLY A 115 -4.16 -1.35 -5.31
C GLY A 115 -5.13 -0.17 -5.30
N ALA A 116 -5.00 0.75 -6.25
CA ALA A 116 -5.89 1.91 -6.37
C ALA A 116 -7.35 1.50 -6.65
N ILE A 117 -7.55 0.55 -7.55
CA ILE A 117 -8.89 0.00 -7.84
C ILE A 117 -9.48 -0.67 -6.60
N SER A 118 -8.68 -1.47 -5.89
CA SER A 118 -9.11 -2.15 -4.66
C SER A 118 -9.48 -1.15 -3.56
N PHE A 119 -8.73 -0.06 -3.43
CA PHE A 119 -9.05 1.02 -2.50
C PHE A 119 -10.38 1.69 -2.87
N PHE A 120 -10.60 1.95 -4.15
CA PHE A 120 -11.85 2.53 -4.64
C PHE A 120 -13.05 1.64 -4.31
N PHE A 121 -12.96 0.32 -4.53
CA PHE A 121 -14.02 -0.61 -4.18
C PHE A 121 -14.28 -0.65 -2.67
N CYS A 122 -13.24 -0.64 -1.86
CA CYS A 122 -13.35 -0.59 -0.41
C CYS A 122 -14.06 0.69 0.04
N ALA A 123 -13.67 1.84 -0.51
CA ALA A 123 -14.27 3.13 -0.22
C ALA A 123 -15.75 3.18 -0.63
N HIS A 124 -16.08 2.62 -1.79
CA HIS A 124 -17.46 2.57 -2.29
C HIS A 124 -18.34 1.68 -1.41
N ALA A 125 -17.85 0.53 -0.96
CA ALA A 125 -18.58 -0.35 -0.05
C ALA A 125 -18.87 0.34 1.30
N LEU A 126 -17.90 1.07 1.84
CA LEU A 126 -18.06 1.85 3.08
C LEU A 126 -19.08 2.99 2.90
N HIS A 127 -19.01 3.69 1.77
CA HIS A 127 -19.95 4.77 1.45
C HIS A 127 -21.39 4.26 1.37
N GLY A 128 -21.62 3.11 0.78
CA GLY A 128 -22.93 2.47 0.71
C GLY A 128 -23.55 2.23 2.09
N ILE A 129 -22.77 1.85 3.08
CA ILE A 129 -23.24 1.66 4.45
C ILE A 129 -23.64 2.99 5.10
N ILE A 130 -22.84 4.04 4.89
CA ILE A 130 -23.13 5.39 5.41
C ILE A 130 -24.45 5.90 4.85
N MET A 131 -24.67 5.78 3.55
CA MET A 131 -25.89 6.25 2.87
C MET A 131 -27.14 5.46 3.32
N ASN A 132 -27.02 4.15 3.48
CA ASN A 132 -28.15 3.33 3.92
C ASN A 132 -28.61 3.67 5.35
N ARG A 133 -27.70 4.12 6.21
CA ARG A 133 -28.03 4.57 7.56
C ARG A 133 -28.77 5.91 7.58
N SER A 134 -28.42 6.82 6.69
CA SER A 134 -29.07 8.13 6.62
C SER A 134 -30.51 8.05 6.09
N SER A 135 -30.86 6.96 5.38
CA SER A 135 -32.21 6.74 4.86
C SER A 135 -33.16 6.01 5.81
N THR A 136 -32.64 5.43 6.90
CA THR A 136 -33.44 4.69 7.89
C THR A 136 -33.63 5.43 9.20
N GLY A 137 -33.11 6.65 9.35
CA GLY A 137 -33.31 7.54 10.49
C GLY A 137 -34.17 8.75 10.13
#